data_adc81652d8731f0dfa0b7d8f23c777e2
#
_entry.id   adc81652d8731f0dfa0b7d8f23c777e2
#
_cell.length_a   1.000
_cell.length_b   1.000
_cell.length_c   1.000
_cell.angle_alpha   90.00
_cell.angle_beta   90.00
_cell.angle_gamma   90.00
#
_symmetry.space_group_name_H-M   'P 1'
#
loop_
_entity.id
_entity.type
_entity.pdbx_description
1 polymer ?
#
loop_
_entity_poly.entity_id
_entity_poly.type
_entity_poly.pdbx_seq_one_letter_code
_entity_poly.pdbx_strand_id
1 'polypeptide(L)'
;MSDPRKVLVVANETLTGDELLDAVRERAEGGALVTVIAPVNAPREGYVVYQNTRRASAGRRLDRTLEKLREGGIRATGHVVDHDPLTAVKDAIAMEEPDEIVVSTHPESKSGWRRRNLLDEIRKAAGEIPVEHVVSEVAERVGAKNVLVLANETVLGEPLLDRIRQKSREAERASFLIVCPQSDPERADHPEAERRLRQALAQLRADGIDAHGQIAHPDPYTAAMHAVRDERIDEVLVSTFPEQRGSSWLRRDLVGRLESDAKVPVEHVTVEPAEVHA
;
A
#
# COMPACT_ATOMS: atom_id res chain seq x y z
N MET A 1 38.59 8.27 -7.98
CA MET A 1 37.16 8.63 -7.92
C MET A 1 36.69 8.10 -6.57
N SER A 2 36.21 8.98 -5.69
CA SER A 2 35.64 8.51 -4.41
C SER A 2 34.39 7.69 -4.67
N ASP A 3 34.19 6.63 -3.91
CA ASP A 3 32.95 5.89 -3.98
C ASP A 3 31.76 6.79 -3.68
N PRO A 4 30.62 6.61 -4.37
CA PRO A 4 29.44 7.43 -4.13
C PRO A 4 28.93 7.20 -2.70
N ARG A 5 28.54 8.27 -2.02
CA ARG A 5 27.92 8.20 -0.70
C ARG A 5 26.69 7.30 -0.73
N LYS A 6 26.50 6.48 0.29
CA LYS A 6 25.39 5.53 0.43
C LYS A 6 24.45 5.99 1.53
N VAL A 7 23.20 6.21 1.21
CA VAL A 7 22.15 6.62 2.15
C VAL A 7 21.13 5.50 2.30
N LEU A 8 20.98 4.99 3.51
CA LEU A 8 19.95 4.00 3.86
C LEU A 8 18.70 4.72 4.37
N VAL A 9 17.56 4.49 3.75
CA VAL A 9 16.26 5.03 4.17
C VAL A 9 15.42 3.91 4.75
N VAL A 10 14.91 4.12 5.97
CA VAL A 10 14.07 3.18 6.71
C VAL A 10 12.70 3.80 6.92
N ALA A 11 11.71 3.35 6.17
CA ALA A 11 10.35 3.87 6.25
C ALA A 11 9.35 2.82 5.76
N ASN A 12 8.11 2.91 6.19
CA ASN A 12 7.01 2.08 5.66
C ASN A 12 5.78 2.93 5.36
N GLU A 13 4.97 3.23 6.36
CA GLU A 13 3.74 4.01 6.18
C GLU A 13 4.01 5.47 5.78
N THR A 14 5.19 5.99 6.10
CA THR A 14 5.65 7.35 5.79
C THR A 14 6.43 7.49 4.48
N LEU A 15 6.56 6.42 3.69
CA LEU A 15 7.35 6.38 2.45
C LEU A 15 6.98 7.47 1.43
N THR A 16 5.70 7.81 1.34
CA THR A 16 5.22 8.82 0.38
C THR A 16 5.16 10.24 0.93
N GLY A 17 5.59 10.45 2.17
CA GLY A 17 5.56 11.76 2.82
C GLY A 17 6.58 12.74 2.23
N ASP A 18 6.17 13.99 2.08
CA ASP A 18 7.00 15.00 1.42
C ASP A 18 8.25 15.33 2.25
N GLU A 19 8.14 15.36 3.59
CA GLU A 19 9.29 15.61 4.48
C GLU A 19 10.38 14.56 4.31
N LEU A 20 9.99 13.28 4.14
CA LEU A 20 10.94 12.21 3.85
C LEU A 20 11.58 12.39 2.48
N LEU A 21 10.78 12.69 1.46
CA LEU A 21 11.29 12.88 0.10
C LEU A 21 12.27 14.05 0.02
N ASP A 22 11.98 15.16 0.71
CA ASP A 22 12.85 16.34 0.75
C ASP A 22 14.14 16.05 1.52
N ALA A 23 14.05 15.36 2.67
CA ALA A 23 15.23 14.93 3.42
C ALA A 23 16.14 13.99 2.59
N VAL A 24 15.56 13.09 1.80
CA VAL A 24 16.33 12.20 0.92
C VAL A 24 16.94 12.97 -0.26
N ARG A 25 16.21 13.92 -0.86
CA ARG A 25 16.73 14.76 -1.95
C ARG A 25 17.95 15.56 -1.53
N GLU A 26 17.88 16.21 -0.36
CA GLU A 26 18.98 16.98 0.20
C GLU A 26 20.25 16.13 0.38
N ARG A 27 20.10 14.89 0.82
CA ARG A 27 21.24 13.96 1.02
C ARG A 27 21.74 13.31 -0.24
N ALA A 28 20.90 13.21 -1.26
CA ALA A 28 21.27 12.66 -2.56
C ALA A 28 22.02 13.69 -3.43
N GLU A 29 22.12 14.94 -3.01
CA GLU A 29 22.94 15.94 -3.67
C GLU A 29 24.38 15.44 -3.80
N GLY A 30 24.98 15.61 -4.98
CA GLY A 30 26.32 15.08 -5.25
C GLY A 30 26.35 13.65 -5.77
N GLY A 31 25.19 13.00 -6.03
CA GLY A 31 25.10 11.72 -6.70
C GLY A 31 25.17 10.50 -5.78
N ALA A 32 24.69 10.61 -4.55
CA ALA A 32 24.60 9.48 -3.63
C ALA A 32 23.75 8.32 -4.16
N LEU A 33 24.00 7.13 -3.65
CA LEU A 33 23.17 5.94 -3.85
C LEU A 33 22.19 5.83 -2.69
N VAL A 34 20.91 5.75 -2.99
CA VAL A 34 19.85 5.64 -1.98
C VAL A 34 19.28 4.23 -1.97
N THR A 35 19.36 3.54 -0.83
CA THR A 35 18.68 2.26 -0.62
C THR A 35 17.53 2.46 0.35
N VAL A 36 16.31 2.13 -0.08
CA VAL A 36 15.10 2.26 0.73
C VAL A 36 14.64 0.89 1.22
N ILE A 37 14.56 0.68 2.52
CA ILE A 37 13.97 -0.52 3.10
C ILE A 37 12.62 -0.21 3.74
N ALA A 38 11.62 -1.04 3.45
CA ALA A 38 10.28 -0.96 3.98
C ALA A 38 9.97 -2.17 4.88
N PRO A 39 10.28 -2.11 6.20
CA PRO A 39 10.00 -3.21 7.11
C PRO A 39 8.49 -3.38 7.29
N VAL A 40 8.02 -4.62 7.16
CA VAL A 40 6.61 -4.97 7.39
C VAL A 40 6.48 -5.41 8.85
N ASN A 41 5.72 -4.64 9.63
CA ASN A 41 5.47 -4.96 11.03
C ASN A 41 4.76 -6.30 11.19
N ALA A 42 5.18 -7.08 12.20
CA ALA A 42 4.47 -8.29 12.60
C ALA A 42 3.00 -8.00 12.95
N PRO A 43 2.06 -8.93 12.67
CA PRO A 43 0.67 -8.75 13.03
C PRO A 43 0.54 -8.56 14.55
N ARG A 44 -0.37 -7.65 14.98
CA ARG A 44 -0.76 -7.59 16.38
C ARG A 44 -1.43 -8.91 16.76
N GLU A 45 -1.12 -9.44 17.95
CA GLU A 45 -1.73 -10.67 18.46
C GLU A 45 -3.26 -10.62 18.32
N GLY A 46 -3.84 -11.71 17.80
CA GLY A 46 -5.29 -11.89 17.67
C GLY A 46 -5.89 -11.65 16.28
N TYR A 47 -5.10 -11.21 15.28
CA TYR A 47 -5.60 -11.06 13.92
C TYR A 47 -4.78 -11.89 12.94
N VAL A 48 -5.45 -12.80 12.25
CA VAL A 48 -4.89 -13.45 11.04
C VAL A 48 -4.89 -12.41 9.93
N VAL A 49 -3.85 -11.60 9.87
CA VAL A 49 -3.62 -10.72 8.72
C VAL A 49 -2.76 -11.48 7.73
N TYR A 50 -3.26 -11.65 6.53
CA TYR A 50 -2.47 -12.28 5.48
C TYR A 50 -1.19 -11.49 5.24
N GLN A 51 -0.06 -12.12 5.47
CA GLN A 51 1.28 -11.52 5.35
C GLN A 51 1.48 -10.89 3.97
N ASN A 52 0.89 -11.49 2.93
CA ASN A 52 0.94 -11.00 1.56
C ASN A 52 0.29 -9.62 1.36
N THR A 53 -0.79 -9.31 2.10
CA THR A 53 -1.49 -8.03 2.01
C THR A 53 -0.62 -6.86 2.47
N ARG A 54 0.03 -6.99 3.63
CA ARG A 54 0.92 -5.95 4.17
C ARG A 54 2.16 -5.74 3.31
N ARG A 55 2.73 -6.84 2.81
CA ARG A 55 3.86 -6.78 1.90
C ARG A 55 3.49 -6.07 0.59
N ALA A 56 2.31 -6.34 0.05
CA ALA A 56 1.81 -5.67 -1.15
C ALA A 56 1.61 -4.15 -0.91
N SER A 57 1.00 -3.76 0.22
CA SER A 57 0.83 -2.34 0.57
C SER A 57 2.17 -1.61 0.75
N ALA A 58 3.12 -2.24 1.44
CA ALA A 58 4.46 -1.69 1.59
C ALA A 58 5.19 -1.57 0.24
N GLY A 59 5.04 -2.58 -0.64
CA GLY A 59 5.59 -2.58 -1.99
C GLY A 59 5.09 -1.42 -2.83
N ARG A 60 3.78 -1.19 -2.85
CA ARG A 60 3.18 -0.07 -3.59
C ARG A 60 3.69 1.30 -3.13
N ARG A 61 3.79 1.49 -1.81
CA ARG A 61 4.35 2.74 -1.25
C ARG A 61 5.81 2.92 -1.64
N LEU A 62 6.58 1.84 -1.57
CA LEU A 62 7.98 1.81 -1.96
C LEU A 62 8.15 2.14 -3.45
N ASP A 63 7.41 1.48 -4.34
CA ASP A 63 7.48 1.72 -5.78
C ASP A 63 7.21 3.18 -6.14
N ARG A 64 6.16 3.77 -5.56
CA ARG A 64 5.84 5.20 -5.73
C ARG A 64 6.95 6.13 -5.23
N THR A 65 7.57 5.77 -4.11
CA THR A 65 8.68 6.55 -3.55
C THR A 65 9.90 6.49 -4.45
N LEU A 66 10.25 5.28 -4.92
CA LEU A 66 11.36 5.09 -5.84
C LEU A 66 11.15 5.81 -7.18
N GLU A 67 9.92 5.78 -7.71
CA GLU A 67 9.56 6.51 -8.92
C GLU A 67 9.79 8.02 -8.76
N LYS A 68 9.29 8.63 -7.70
CA LYS A 68 9.49 10.06 -7.40
C LYS A 68 10.96 10.45 -7.21
N LEU A 69 11.74 9.61 -6.53
CA LEU A 69 13.17 9.84 -6.35
C LEU A 69 13.91 9.77 -7.69
N ARG A 70 13.56 8.82 -8.55
CA ARG A 70 14.16 8.67 -9.88
C ARG A 70 13.76 9.79 -10.84
N GLU A 71 12.51 10.25 -10.81
CA GLU A 71 12.05 11.45 -11.52
C GLU A 71 12.84 12.69 -11.11
N GLY A 72 13.25 12.78 -9.84
CA GLY A 72 14.15 13.79 -9.31
C GLY A 72 15.64 13.57 -9.66
N GLY A 73 15.97 12.56 -10.48
CA GLY A 73 17.35 12.26 -10.89
C GLY A 73 18.16 11.49 -9.82
N ILE A 74 17.53 10.99 -8.76
CA ILE A 74 18.20 10.28 -7.68
C ILE A 74 18.32 8.79 -8.02
N ARG A 75 19.52 8.22 -7.85
CA ARG A 75 19.75 6.79 -8.00
C ARG A 75 19.22 6.06 -6.77
N ALA A 76 17.97 5.59 -6.84
CA ALA A 76 17.28 4.94 -5.75
C ALA A 76 16.91 3.49 -6.09
N THR A 77 17.18 2.59 -5.15
CA THR A 77 16.75 1.18 -5.12
C THR A 77 16.02 0.91 -3.82
N GLY A 78 15.29 -0.20 -3.72
CA GLY A 78 14.67 -0.54 -2.44
C GLY A 78 13.94 -1.88 -2.48
N HIS A 79 13.62 -2.36 -1.28
CA HIS A 79 12.92 -3.63 -1.12
C HIS A 79 12.09 -3.65 0.17
N VAL A 80 11.05 -4.45 0.15
CA VAL A 80 10.22 -4.73 1.32
C VAL A 80 10.86 -5.86 2.12
N VAL A 81 10.97 -5.68 3.43
CA VAL A 81 11.62 -6.63 4.33
C VAL A 81 10.60 -7.20 5.32
N ASP A 82 10.49 -8.53 5.40
CA ASP A 82 9.55 -9.25 6.29
C ASP A 82 10.10 -9.44 7.71
N HIS A 83 10.89 -8.50 8.18
CA HIS A 83 11.46 -8.51 9.52
C HIS A 83 11.01 -7.29 10.31
N ASP A 84 11.13 -7.37 11.63
CA ASP A 84 10.97 -6.19 12.46
C ASP A 84 11.98 -5.09 12.05
N PRO A 85 11.63 -3.82 12.25
CA PRO A 85 12.46 -2.71 11.76
C PRO A 85 13.90 -2.72 12.26
N LEU A 86 14.15 -3.16 13.50
CA LEU A 86 15.50 -3.20 14.04
C LEU A 86 16.38 -4.26 13.38
N THR A 87 15.81 -5.46 13.17
CA THR A 87 16.50 -6.54 12.46
C THR A 87 16.78 -6.13 11.01
N ALA A 88 15.77 -5.55 10.33
CA ALA A 88 15.92 -5.05 8.96
C ALA A 88 17.05 -4.01 8.84
N VAL A 89 17.17 -3.10 9.80
CA VAL A 89 18.24 -2.09 9.81
C VAL A 89 19.60 -2.73 10.04
N LYS A 90 19.73 -3.67 10.99
CA LYS A 90 21.00 -4.37 11.25
C LYS A 90 21.49 -5.13 10.02
N ASP A 91 20.59 -5.84 9.35
CA ASP A 91 20.91 -6.57 8.13
C ASP A 91 21.32 -5.61 7.01
N ALA A 92 20.59 -4.50 6.83
CA ALA A 92 20.92 -3.50 5.83
C ALA A 92 22.26 -2.80 6.11
N ILE A 93 22.60 -2.49 7.36
CA ILE A 93 23.92 -1.94 7.73
C ILE A 93 25.03 -2.92 7.33
N ALA A 94 24.85 -4.21 7.61
CA ALA A 94 25.86 -5.22 7.31
C ALA A 94 26.02 -5.49 5.79
N MET A 95 24.96 -5.33 5.00
CA MET A 95 24.97 -5.62 3.57
C MET A 95 25.34 -4.41 2.71
N GLU A 96 24.84 -3.24 3.05
CA GLU A 96 24.94 -2.03 2.24
C GLU A 96 26.09 -1.12 2.67
N GLU A 97 26.55 -1.23 3.92
CA GLU A 97 27.57 -0.36 4.52
C GLU A 97 27.26 1.14 4.28
N PRO A 98 26.11 1.65 4.79
CA PRO A 98 25.68 3.01 4.53
C PRO A 98 26.55 4.03 5.27
N ASP A 99 26.75 5.19 4.64
CA ASP A 99 27.41 6.34 5.26
C ASP A 99 26.46 7.14 6.16
N GLU A 100 25.16 7.00 5.95
CA GLU A 100 24.11 7.67 6.72
C GLU A 100 22.80 6.89 6.67
N ILE A 101 22.01 6.99 7.75
CA ILE A 101 20.68 6.35 7.87
C ILE A 101 19.62 7.43 8.10
N VAL A 102 18.56 7.40 7.33
CA VAL A 102 17.36 8.23 7.50
C VAL A 102 16.21 7.34 7.95
N VAL A 103 15.67 7.58 9.15
CA VAL A 103 14.53 6.84 9.69
C VAL A 103 13.30 7.74 9.67
N SER A 104 12.24 7.33 8.97
CA SER A 104 10.99 8.09 8.94
C SER A 104 9.89 7.42 9.76
N THR A 105 9.21 8.23 10.57
CA THR A 105 8.07 7.79 11.38
C THR A 105 6.92 8.78 11.31
N HIS A 106 5.71 8.31 11.62
CA HIS A 106 4.57 9.20 11.87
C HIS A 106 4.78 10.05 13.13
N PRO A 107 4.05 11.18 13.29
CA PRO A 107 3.96 11.91 14.54
C PRO A 107 3.60 11.02 15.72
N GLU A 108 3.98 11.43 16.95
CA GLU A 108 3.91 10.61 18.17
C GLU A 108 2.58 9.91 18.45
N SER A 109 1.47 10.54 18.08
CA SER A 109 0.13 10.01 18.32
C SER A 109 -0.21 8.76 17.50
N LYS A 110 0.52 8.49 16.41
CA LYS A 110 0.20 7.41 15.44
C LYS A 110 1.31 6.37 15.30
N SER A 111 2.56 6.67 15.70
CA SER A 111 3.71 5.80 15.45
C SER A 111 3.84 4.66 16.45
N GLY A 112 3.65 3.43 15.99
CA GLY A 112 3.98 2.21 16.76
C GLY A 112 5.48 2.02 17.00
N TRP A 113 6.33 2.62 16.18
CA TRP A 113 7.80 2.53 16.26
C TRP A 113 8.36 3.35 17.43
N ARG A 114 7.79 4.55 17.69
CA ARG A 114 8.22 5.40 18.82
C ARG A 114 7.90 4.82 20.19
N ARG A 115 6.81 4.05 20.32
CA ARG A 115 6.43 3.43 21.59
C ARG A 115 7.42 2.36 22.10
N ARG A 116 8.34 1.91 21.25
CA ARG A 116 9.26 0.80 21.55
C ARG A 116 10.73 1.24 21.67
N ASN A 117 11.01 2.53 21.83
CA ASN A 117 12.40 3.06 21.81
C ASN A 117 13.19 2.61 20.56
N LEU A 118 12.49 2.24 19.47
CA LEU A 118 13.10 1.69 18.26
C LEU A 118 14.19 2.61 17.69
N LEU A 119 13.95 3.92 17.72
CA LEU A 119 14.91 4.89 17.20
C LEU A 119 16.24 4.86 17.98
N ASP A 120 16.17 4.71 19.29
CA ASP A 120 17.38 4.61 20.13
C ASP A 120 18.10 3.28 19.91
N GLU A 121 17.34 2.20 19.69
CA GLU A 121 17.91 0.90 19.35
C GLU A 121 18.57 0.91 17.96
N ILE A 122 17.98 1.61 16.98
CA ILE A 122 18.59 1.82 15.66
C ILE A 122 19.87 2.64 15.79
N ARG A 123 19.88 3.74 16.53
CA ARG A 123 21.08 4.55 16.78
C ARG A 123 22.20 3.74 17.43
N LYS A 124 21.83 2.90 18.39
CA LYS A 124 22.79 2.00 19.04
C LYS A 124 23.35 0.94 18.08
N ALA A 125 22.51 0.40 17.18
CA ALA A 125 22.95 -0.56 16.17
C ALA A 125 23.80 0.08 15.07
N ALA A 126 23.56 1.34 14.73
CA ALA A 126 24.29 2.11 13.75
C ALA A 126 25.71 2.49 14.20
N GLY A 127 25.97 2.51 15.51
CA GLY A 127 27.30 2.86 16.06
C GLY A 127 27.70 4.30 15.69
N GLU A 128 28.72 4.45 14.86
CA GLU A 128 29.23 5.75 14.41
C GLU A 128 28.49 6.31 13.17
N ILE A 129 27.65 5.50 12.53
CA ILE A 129 26.87 5.94 11.35
C ILE A 129 25.82 6.96 11.80
N PRO A 130 25.78 8.17 11.21
CA PRO A 130 24.79 9.18 11.52
C PRO A 130 23.37 8.67 11.26
N VAL A 131 22.47 8.84 12.24
CA VAL A 131 21.04 8.48 12.12
C VAL A 131 20.19 9.72 12.26
N GLU A 132 19.56 10.10 11.19
CA GLU A 132 18.58 11.16 11.19
C GLU A 132 17.17 10.61 11.36
N HIS A 133 16.36 11.34 12.10
CA HIS A 133 14.96 11.04 12.30
C HIS A 133 14.09 12.10 11.62
N VAL A 134 13.30 11.66 10.65
CA VAL A 134 12.31 12.49 9.94
C VAL A 134 10.92 12.10 10.43
N VAL A 135 10.21 13.08 10.98
CA VAL A 135 8.78 12.93 11.27
C VAL A 135 8.03 13.34 10.02
N SER A 136 7.37 12.39 9.39
CA SER A 136 6.66 12.65 8.14
C SER A 136 5.17 12.32 8.32
N GLU A 137 4.34 13.27 8.01
CA GLU A 137 2.94 13.01 7.76
C GLU A 137 2.80 12.57 6.30
N VAL A 138 1.97 11.55 6.06
CA VAL A 138 1.58 11.25 4.68
C VAL A 138 0.77 12.44 4.21
N ALA A 139 1.41 13.30 3.43
CA ALA A 139 0.82 14.57 3.01
C ALA A 139 -0.54 14.32 2.36
N GLU A 140 -1.51 15.09 2.78
CA GLU A 140 -2.78 15.22 2.08
C GLU A 140 -2.49 15.87 0.73
N ARG A 141 -2.26 15.07 -0.29
CA ARG A 141 -2.13 15.62 -1.64
C ARG A 141 -3.46 16.19 -2.06
N VAL A 142 -3.53 17.48 -2.11
CA VAL A 142 -4.66 18.19 -2.71
C VAL A 142 -4.82 17.65 -4.15
N GLY A 143 -5.99 17.09 -4.44
CA GLY A 143 -6.32 16.56 -5.78
C GLY A 143 -6.02 15.08 -6.06
N ALA A 144 -5.25 14.36 -5.21
CA ALA A 144 -5.06 12.92 -5.36
C ALA A 144 -6.15 12.14 -4.63
N LYS A 145 -6.78 11.17 -5.29
CA LYS A 145 -7.87 10.33 -4.75
C LYS A 145 -7.46 8.87 -4.69
N ASN A 146 -7.48 8.27 -3.52
CA ASN A 146 -7.24 6.85 -3.34
C ASN A 146 -8.57 6.12 -3.19
N VAL A 147 -8.91 5.28 -4.15
CA VAL A 147 -10.16 4.55 -4.21
C VAL A 147 -9.93 3.08 -3.88
N LEU A 148 -10.57 2.59 -2.83
CA LEU A 148 -10.65 1.17 -2.54
C LEU A 148 -11.74 0.54 -3.41
N VAL A 149 -11.41 -0.45 -4.21
CA VAL A 149 -12.35 -1.25 -5.00
C VAL A 149 -12.49 -2.62 -4.37
N LEU A 150 -13.64 -2.91 -3.82
CA LEU A 150 -13.97 -4.21 -3.23
C LEU A 150 -14.77 -5.03 -4.24
N ALA A 151 -14.14 -6.02 -4.86
CA ALA A 151 -14.74 -6.86 -5.88
C ALA A 151 -14.10 -8.26 -5.87
N ASN A 152 -14.83 -9.29 -6.27
CA ASN A 152 -14.31 -10.64 -6.43
C ASN A 152 -14.64 -11.17 -7.83
N GLU A 153 -15.73 -11.89 -7.98
CA GLU A 153 -16.16 -12.44 -9.28
C GLU A 153 -16.55 -11.34 -10.28
N THR A 154 -16.95 -10.19 -9.77
CA THR A 154 -17.35 -8.99 -10.56
C THR A 154 -16.17 -8.12 -10.99
N VAL A 155 -14.92 -8.46 -10.64
CA VAL A 155 -13.75 -7.60 -10.87
C VAL A 155 -13.45 -7.34 -12.35
N LEU A 156 -13.89 -8.22 -13.24
CA LEU A 156 -13.77 -8.08 -14.71
C LEU A 156 -15.03 -7.53 -15.36
N GLY A 157 -16.06 -7.19 -14.59
CA GLY A 157 -17.30 -6.67 -15.14
C GLY A 157 -17.13 -5.27 -15.72
N GLU A 158 -17.56 -5.07 -16.97
CA GLU A 158 -17.44 -3.77 -17.65
C GLU A 158 -18.07 -2.61 -16.88
N PRO A 159 -19.24 -2.73 -16.21
CA PRO A 159 -19.77 -1.63 -15.41
C PRO A 159 -18.81 -1.16 -14.31
N LEU A 160 -18.08 -2.09 -13.67
CA LEU A 160 -17.08 -1.76 -12.67
C LEU A 160 -15.85 -1.10 -13.30
N LEU A 161 -15.33 -1.68 -14.37
CA LEU A 161 -14.15 -1.15 -15.06
C LEU A 161 -14.42 0.24 -15.63
N ASP A 162 -15.60 0.46 -16.22
CA ASP A 162 -16.01 1.77 -16.70
C ASP A 162 -16.17 2.80 -15.58
N ARG A 163 -16.67 2.38 -14.42
CA ARG A 163 -16.76 3.28 -13.27
C ARG A 163 -15.39 3.67 -12.74
N ILE A 164 -14.42 2.74 -12.73
CA ILE A 164 -13.02 3.02 -12.39
C ILE A 164 -12.42 4.01 -13.40
N ARG A 165 -12.61 3.77 -14.70
CA ARG A 165 -12.16 4.68 -15.78
C ARG A 165 -12.75 6.09 -15.63
N GLN A 166 -14.04 6.17 -15.31
CA GLN A 166 -14.71 7.45 -15.09
C GLN A 166 -14.11 8.18 -13.88
N LYS A 167 -13.94 7.51 -12.73
CA LYS A 167 -13.33 8.10 -11.53
C LYS A 167 -11.89 8.55 -11.77
N SER A 168 -11.14 7.81 -12.58
CA SER A 168 -9.79 8.21 -12.96
C SER A 168 -9.74 9.51 -13.76
N ARG A 169 -10.79 9.83 -14.52
CA ARG A 169 -10.90 11.10 -15.28
C ARG A 169 -11.43 12.26 -14.44
N GLU A 170 -12.22 11.97 -13.39
CA GLU A 170 -12.81 12.96 -12.47
C GLU A 170 -11.79 13.57 -11.52
N ALA A 171 -10.70 12.88 -11.22
CA ALA A 171 -9.66 13.32 -10.31
C ALA A 171 -8.39 13.72 -11.08
N GLU A 172 -7.67 14.72 -10.60
CA GLU A 172 -6.38 15.11 -11.18
C GLU A 172 -5.38 13.97 -11.16
N ARG A 173 -5.41 13.17 -10.09
CA ARG A 173 -4.69 11.90 -9.94
C ARG A 173 -5.56 10.94 -9.13
N ALA A 174 -5.78 9.74 -9.64
CA ALA A 174 -6.47 8.68 -8.92
C ALA A 174 -5.60 7.43 -8.85
N SER A 175 -5.64 6.76 -7.71
CA SER A 175 -5.03 5.46 -7.51
C SER A 175 -6.07 4.48 -6.98
N PHE A 176 -6.09 3.29 -7.54
CA PHE A 176 -7.09 2.28 -7.22
C PHE A 176 -6.45 1.06 -6.56
N LEU A 177 -6.90 0.75 -5.35
CA LEU A 177 -6.57 -0.49 -4.66
C LEU A 177 -7.71 -1.48 -4.83
N ILE A 178 -7.51 -2.52 -5.64
CA ILE A 178 -8.49 -3.58 -5.85
C ILE A 178 -8.29 -4.68 -4.82
N VAL A 179 -9.27 -4.87 -3.96
CA VAL A 179 -9.27 -5.91 -2.93
C VAL A 179 -10.25 -6.99 -3.34
N CYS A 180 -9.74 -8.21 -3.57
CA CYS A 180 -10.54 -9.39 -3.88
C CYS A 180 -10.60 -10.29 -2.64
N PRO A 181 -11.72 -10.33 -1.90
CA PRO A 181 -11.91 -11.30 -0.85
C PRO A 181 -11.83 -12.72 -1.39
N GLN A 182 -11.22 -13.61 -0.64
CA GLN A 182 -11.15 -15.02 -1.01
C GLN A 182 -12.54 -15.65 -1.03
N SER A 183 -12.76 -16.60 -1.94
CA SER A 183 -14.03 -17.31 -2.03
C SER A 183 -14.10 -18.49 -1.05
N ASP A 184 -12.96 -19.07 -0.68
CA ASP A 184 -12.85 -20.26 0.18
C ASP A 184 -11.78 -20.04 1.26
N PRO A 185 -12.17 -19.94 2.55
CA PRO A 185 -11.23 -19.71 3.64
C PRO A 185 -10.32 -20.92 3.95
N GLU A 186 -10.66 -22.11 3.48
CA GLU A 186 -9.91 -23.35 3.76
C GLU A 186 -8.80 -23.61 2.73
N ARG A 187 -8.78 -22.88 1.61
CA ARG A 187 -7.75 -23.00 0.58
C ARG A 187 -6.64 -21.98 0.75
N ALA A 188 -5.41 -22.44 0.72
CA ALA A 188 -4.23 -21.60 0.82
C ALA A 188 -3.92 -20.83 -0.50
N ASP A 189 -4.35 -21.36 -1.64
CA ASP A 189 -4.16 -20.77 -2.96
C ASP A 189 -5.52 -20.47 -3.64
N HIS A 190 -5.59 -19.36 -4.33
CA HIS A 190 -6.80 -18.86 -4.98
C HIS A 190 -6.53 -18.50 -6.45
N PRO A 191 -6.12 -19.51 -7.27
CA PRO A 191 -5.61 -19.26 -8.63
C PRO A 191 -6.62 -18.55 -9.53
N GLU A 192 -7.92 -18.78 -9.35
CA GLU A 192 -8.95 -18.12 -10.15
C GLU A 192 -9.13 -16.65 -9.76
N ALA A 193 -9.18 -16.34 -8.46
CA ALA A 193 -9.28 -14.96 -7.99
C ALA A 193 -8.03 -14.16 -8.38
N GLU A 194 -6.84 -14.75 -8.23
CA GLU A 194 -5.59 -14.13 -8.66
C GLU A 194 -5.53 -13.91 -10.18
N ARG A 195 -6.01 -14.85 -10.97
CA ARG A 195 -6.06 -14.71 -12.43
C ARG A 195 -6.97 -13.55 -12.83
N ARG A 196 -8.20 -13.50 -12.28
CA ARG A 196 -9.15 -12.40 -12.53
C ARG A 196 -8.57 -11.05 -12.12
N LEU A 197 -7.98 -10.98 -10.92
CA LEU A 197 -7.36 -9.75 -10.44
C LEU A 197 -6.21 -9.30 -11.35
N ARG A 198 -5.30 -10.21 -11.74
CA ARG A 198 -4.20 -9.88 -12.68
C ARG A 198 -4.71 -9.38 -14.02
N GLN A 199 -5.77 -9.99 -14.54
CA GLN A 199 -6.39 -9.57 -15.81
C GLN A 199 -6.99 -8.18 -15.69
N ALA A 200 -7.75 -7.88 -14.63
CA ALA A 200 -8.31 -6.56 -14.39
C ALA A 200 -7.21 -5.49 -14.24
N LEU A 201 -6.17 -5.78 -13.48
CA LEU A 201 -5.03 -4.87 -13.33
C LEU A 201 -4.31 -4.63 -14.66
N ALA A 202 -4.16 -5.66 -15.50
CA ALA A 202 -3.54 -5.50 -16.81
C ALA A 202 -4.36 -4.58 -17.72
N GLN A 203 -5.69 -4.72 -17.72
CA GLN A 203 -6.59 -3.85 -18.48
C GLN A 203 -6.51 -2.40 -18.01
N LEU A 204 -6.64 -2.16 -16.71
CA LEU A 204 -6.59 -0.80 -16.15
C LEU A 204 -5.24 -0.12 -16.39
N ARG A 205 -4.14 -0.85 -16.28
CA ARG A 205 -2.80 -0.33 -16.59
C ARG A 205 -2.61 -0.01 -18.08
N ALA A 206 -3.19 -0.83 -18.96
CA ALA A 206 -3.21 -0.54 -20.40
C ALA A 206 -3.96 0.76 -20.72
N ASP A 207 -4.97 1.09 -19.91
CA ASP A 207 -5.73 2.35 -19.99
C ASP A 207 -4.98 3.53 -19.29
N GLY A 208 -3.76 3.31 -18.79
CA GLY A 208 -2.97 4.34 -18.09
C GLY A 208 -3.44 4.62 -16.66
N ILE A 209 -4.24 3.73 -16.07
CA ILE A 209 -4.79 3.91 -14.72
C ILE A 209 -3.85 3.30 -13.68
N ASP A 210 -3.50 4.08 -12.64
CA ASP A 210 -2.73 3.60 -11.49
C ASP A 210 -3.59 2.65 -10.66
N ALA A 211 -3.45 1.35 -10.91
CA ALA A 211 -4.20 0.29 -10.25
C ALA A 211 -3.29 -0.79 -9.67
N HIS A 212 -3.56 -1.14 -8.44
CA HIS A 212 -2.91 -2.20 -7.69
C HIS A 212 -3.96 -3.15 -7.13
N GLY A 213 -3.57 -4.33 -6.72
CA GLY A 213 -4.54 -5.29 -6.19
C GLY A 213 -3.96 -6.31 -5.26
N GLN A 214 -4.83 -6.92 -4.47
CA GLN A 214 -4.50 -7.97 -3.52
C GLN A 214 -5.67 -8.92 -3.31
N ILE A 215 -5.34 -10.19 -3.05
CA ILE A 215 -6.28 -11.15 -2.49
C ILE A 215 -6.32 -10.91 -0.97
N ALA A 216 -7.51 -10.91 -0.38
CA ALA A 216 -7.70 -10.51 1.00
C ALA A 216 -8.58 -11.50 1.79
N HIS A 217 -8.85 -11.17 3.05
CA HIS A 217 -9.69 -11.96 3.96
C HIS A 217 -11.00 -12.39 3.30
N PRO A 218 -11.49 -13.63 3.54
CA PRO A 218 -12.72 -14.15 2.93
C PRO A 218 -13.97 -13.32 3.25
N ASP A 219 -14.06 -12.76 4.45
CA ASP A 219 -15.14 -11.83 4.77
C ASP A 219 -14.86 -10.45 4.15
N PRO A 220 -15.72 -9.97 3.23
CA PRO A 220 -15.48 -8.75 2.47
C PRO A 220 -15.46 -7.48 3.35
N TYR A 221 -16.25 -7.44 4.42
CA TYR A 221 -16.24 -6.34 5.36
C TYR A 221 -14.87 -6.24 6.07
N THR A 222 -14.37 -7.36 6.59
CA THR A 222 -13.06 -7.44 7.22
C THR A 222 -11.95 -7.06 6.24
N ALA A 223 -12.02 -7.53 4.99
CA ALA A 223 -11.06 -7.20 3.94
C ALA A 223 -11.01 -5.70 3.65
N ALA A 224 -12.17 -5.06 3.51
CA ALA A 224 -12.29 -3.62 3.28
C ALA A 224 -11.77 -2.81 4.48
N MET A 225 -12.18 -3.15 5.70
CA MET A 225 -11.76 -2.44 6.91
C MET A 225 -10.27 -2.57 7.21
N HIS A 226 -9.64 -3.70 6.83
CA HIS A 226 -8.19 -3.82 6.88
C HIS A 226 -7.53 -2.85 5.89
N ALA A 227 -8.01 -2.78 4.65
CA ALA A 227 -7.47 -1.87 3.65
C ALA A 227 -7.61 -0.40 4.07
N VAL A 228 -8.77 0.00 4.58
CA VAL A 228 -9.03 1.37 5.10
C VAL A 228 -8.14 1.72 6.30
N ARG A 229 -7.77 0.73 7.11
CA ARG A 229 -6.86 0.94 8.25
C ARG A 229 -5.40 1.04 7.83
N ASP A 230 -5.01 0.23 6.85
CA ASP A 230 -3.62 0.06 6.44
C ASP A 230 -3.18 1.10 5.39
N GLU A 231 -4.15 1.69 4.68
CA GLU A 231 -3.91 2.72 3.67
C GLU A 231 -4.89 3.89 3.83
N ARG A 232 -4.47 5.08 3.38
CA ARG A 232 -5.40 6.19 3.25
C ARG A 232 -6.35 5.91 2.10
N ILE A 233 -7.61 5.75 2.41
CA ILE A 233 -8.70 5.58 1.43
C ILE A 233 -9.60 6.81 1.52
N ASP A 234 -9.91 7.40 0.38
CA ASP A 234 -10.78 8.58 0.27
C ASP A 234 -12.19 8.19 -0.19
N GLU A 235 -12.36 7.00 -0.78
CA GLU A 235 -13.64 6.45 -1.24
C GLU A 235 -13.58 4.94 -1.37
N VAL A 236 -14.70 4.27 -1.15
CA VAL A 236 -14.87 2.83 -1.35
C VAL A 236 -15.86 2.58 -2.50
N LEU A 237 -15.47 1.75 -3.45
CA LEU A 237 -16.29 1.26 -4.54
C LEU A 237 -16.56 -0.23 -4.33
N VAL A 238 -17.80 -0.62 -4.06
CA VAL A 238 -18.19 -2.02 -3.84
C VAL A 238 -18.84 -2.56 -5.08
N SER A 239 -18.40 -3.70 -5.59
CA SER A 239 -19.01 -4.34 -6.75
C SER A 239 -19.59 -5.71 -6.40
N THR A 240 -20.87 -5.92 -6.77
CA THR A 240 -21.59 -7.17 -6.54
C THR A 240 -22.42 -7.58 -7.73
N PHE A 241 -22.84 -8.85 -7.78
CA PHE A 241 -23.95 -9.27 -8.61
C PHE A 241 -25.30 -8.77 -8.03
N PRO A 242 -26.37 -8.70 -8.83
CA PRO A 242 -27.71 -8.36 -8.35
C PRO A 242 -28.20 -9.30 -7.24
N GLU A 243 -29.02 -8.79 -6.32
CA GLU A 243 -29.58 -9.56 -5.18
C GLU A 243 -30.27 -10.86 -5.61
N GLN A 244 -30.98 -10.83 -6.71
CA GLN A 244 -31.75 -11.96 -7.26
C GLN A 244 -30.87 -13.17 -7.60
N ARG A 245 -29.57 -13.00 -7.74
CA ARG A 245 -28.60 -14.07 -8.04
C ARG A 245 -27.69 -14.44 -6.87
N GLY A 246 -28.08 -14.06 -5.66
CA GLY A 246 -27.50 -14.63 -4.45
C GLY A 246 -26.19 -14.04 -3.97
N SER A 247 -25.92 -12.75 -4.26
CA SER A 247 -24.79 -12.06 -3.62
C SER A 247 -24.90 -12.17 -2.10
N SER A 248 -24.04 -13.01 -1.51
CA SER A 248 -23.98 -13.16 -0.06
C SER A 248 -23.56 -11.86 0.64
N TRP A 249 -22.94 -10.95 -0.07
CA TRP A 249 -22.49 -9.65 0.42
C TRP A 249 -23.68 -8.70 0.67
N LEU A 250 -24.61 -8.62 -0.27
CA LEU A 250 -25.82 -7.78 -0.12
C LEU A 250 -26.73 -8.31 1.00
N ARG A 251 -26.85 -9.64 1.15
CA ARG A 251 -27.64 -10.24 2.24
C ARG A 251 -27.12 -9.92 3.63
N ARG A 252 -25.85 -9.51 3.78
CA ARG A 252 -25.23 -9.12 5.06
C ARG A 252 -25.15 -7.62 5.24
N ASP A 253 -25.88 -6.85 4.45
CA ASP A 253 -25.84 -5.37 4.48
C ASP A 253 -24.40 -4.81 4.47
N LEU A 254 -23.56 -5.36 3.59
CA LEU A 254 -22.16 -4.98 3.49
C LEU A 254 -22.01 -3.47 3.21
N VAL A 255 -22.80 -2.93 2.30
CA VAL A 255 -22.73 -1.52 1.87
C VAL A 255 -23.05 -0.60 3.04
N GLY A 256 -24.19 -0.81 3.73
CA GLY A 256 -24.59 0.02 4.87
C GLY A 256 -23.59 -0.05 6.05
N ARG A 257 -23.00 -1.22 6.29
CA ARG A 257 -21.96 -1.37 7.30
C ARG A 257 -20.69 -0.60 6.93
N LEU A 258 -20.26 -0.67 5.68
CA LEU A 258 -19.10 0.09 5.20
C LEU A 258 -19.36 1.60 5.25
N GLU A 259 -20.54 2.07 4.85
CA GLU A 259 -20.94 3.48 4.96
C GLU A 259 -20.86 3.99 6.41
N SER A 260 -21.28 3.16 7.37
CA SER A 260 -21.22 3.49 8.79
C SER A 260 -19.80 3.56 9.34
N ASP A 261 -18.95 2.60 8.96
CA ASP A 261 -17.71 2.32 9.70
C ASP A 261 -16.44 2.81 9.00
N ALA A 262 -16.42 2.89 7.66
CA ALA A 262 -15.27 3.34 6.90
C ALA A 262 -15.06 4.87 6.97
N LYS A 263 -16.11 5.64 7.31
CA LYS A 263 -16.11 7.10 7.40
C LYS A 263 -15.66 7.82 6.12
N VAL A 264 -15.82 7.16 5.00
CA VAL A 264 -15.58 7.68 3.65
C VAL A 264 -16.77 7.33 2.77
N PRO A 265 -17.02 8.06 1.67
CA PRO A 265 -18.08 7.73 0.73
C PRO A 265 -17.96 6.29 0.23
N VAL A 266 -19.10 5.59 0.18
CA VAL A 266 -19.21 4.25 -0.37
C VAL A 266 -20.14 4.28 -1.56
N GLU A 267 -19.69 3.77 -2.69
CA GLU A 267 -20.48 3.64 -3.90
C GLU A 267 -20.66 2.17 -4.26
N HIS A 268 -21.86 1.79 -4.66
CA HIS A 268 -22.19 0.43 -5.05
C HIS A 268 -22.39 0.32 -6.55
N VAL A 269 -21.70 -0.62 -7.19
CA VAL A 269 -21.83 -0.96 -8.61
C VAL A 269 -22.36 -2.38 -8.76
N THR A 270 -23.43 -2.53 -9.48
CA THR A 270 -24.00 -3.84 -9.81
C THR A 270 -23.48 -4.29 -11.18
N VAL A 271 -23.02 -5.53 -11.27
CA VAL A 271 -22.50 -6.16 -12.48
C VAL A 271 -23.34 -7.36 -12.83
N GLU A 272 -23.87 -7.43 -14.05
CA GLU A 272 -24.61 -8.61 -14.50
C GLU A 272 -23.61 -9.75 -14.84
N PRO A 273 -23.94 -11.01 -14.54
CA PRO A 273 -23.01 -12.14 -14.79
C PRO A 273 -22.62 -12.32 -16.26
N ALA A 274 -23.47 -11.89 -17.21
CA ALA A 274 -23.13 -11.92 -18.63
C ALA A 274 -22.01 -10.95 -19.02
N GLU A 275 -21.78 -9.90 -18.21
CA GLU A 275 -20.78 -8.85 -18.45
C GLU A 275 -19.39 -9.21 -17.92
N VAL A 276 -19.26 -10.34 -17.20
CA VAL A 276 -17.99 -10.84 -16.67
C VAL A 276 -17.25 -11.73 -17.68
N HIS A 277 -17.93 -12.22 -18.70
CA HIS A 277 -17.42 -13.22 -19.65
C HIS A 277 -17.17 -12.66 -21.07
N ALA A 278 -17.35 -11.37 -21.25
CA ALA A 278 -17.05 -10.69 -22.53
C ALA A 278 -15.62 -10.16 -22.55
#